data_c208fa4814323aca315ef7eb8c420095
#
_entry.id   c208fa4814323aca315ef7eb8c420095
#
_cell.length_a   1.000
_cell.length_b   1.000
_cell.length_c   1.000
_cell.angle_alpha   90.00
_cell.angle_beta   90.00
_cell.angle_gamma   90.00
#
_symmetry.space_group_name_H-M   'P 1'
#
loop_
_entity.id
_entity.type
_entity.pdbx_description
1 polymer ?
#
loop_
_entity_poly.entity_id
_entity_poly.type
_entity_poly.pdbx_seq_one_letter_code
_entity_poly.pdbx_strand_id
1 'polypeptide(L)'
;MNSYSDAATQPEAPAVWLLPPALYVLRPEATALLDQVNERVWATVDPALLETIRLRIAWLLGNTAGMQARNALARVPEQKVAELPRYATSPLFSALDRDGIAFAEQFVIDVSGTSQESLDALRGHLGADRLRDFATSVYLVEFTQRLQQVAAVLLPSMPDRSDAGRSEQRPASLGELLGSYQDAVVRSTALDPVTTELVRLRCARTHNCRICQTLRLADADAAGVDGEMTSKIDFYETSDLAEPHKIALRITDAFILRPDALSDDVVGPARATFSPEQLAELCLDITKWSTQKIHVALGTDGTDGLPVNEDGVVLFGFQPDGSVAGYWADPEHPVVVRTRTKR
;
A
#
# COMPACT_ATOMS: atom_id res chain seq x y z
N MET A 1 -31.83 -8.94 -47.96
CA MET A 1 -32.13 -8.12 -46.76
C MET A 1 -31.47 -8.82 -45.58
N ASN A 2 -30.22 -8.46 -45.26
CA ASN A 2 -29.50 -8.97 -44.11
C ASN A 2 -29.56 -7.91 -43.05
N SER A 3 -30.35 -8.16 -42.02
CA SER A 3 -30.33 -7.37 -40.79
C SER A 3 -29.12 -7.77 -39.95
N TYR A 4 -28.04 -7.00 -40.00
CA TYR A 4 -27.02 -6.99 -38.98
C TYR A 4 -27.64 -6.38 -37.74
N SER A 5 -27.86 -7.18 -36.73
CA SER A 5 -28.16 -6.73 -35.36
C SER A 5 -26.88 -6.11 -34.81
N ASP A 6 -26.86 -4.79 -34.68
CA ASP A 6 -25.93 -4.06 -33.84
C ASP A 6 -26.19 -4.50 -32.40
N ALA A 7 -25.42 -5.48 -31.95
CA ALA A 7 -25.26 -5.71 -30.49
C ALA A 7 -24.45 -4.54 -29.96
N ALA A 8 -25.14 -3.53 -29.46
CA ALA A 8 -24.53 -2.47 -28.69
C ALA A 8 -23.75 -3.13 -27.54
N THR A 9 -22.43 -3.12 -27.63
CA THR A 9 -21.52 -3.51 -26.53
C THR A 9 -21.89 -2.64 -25.33
N GLN A 10 -22.48 -3.26 -24.31
CA GLN A 10 -22.65 -2.59 -23.03
C GLN A 10 -21.26 -2.14 -22.57
N PRO A 11 -21.12 -0.91 -22.05
CA PRO A 11 -19.83 -0.46 -21.54
C PRO A 11 -19.36 -1.47 -20.48
N GLU A 12 -18.17 -2.00 -20.69
CA GLU A 12 -17.53 -2.91 -19.74
C GLU A 12 -17.47 -2.23 -18.37
N ALA A 13 -17.95 -2.91 -17.32
CA ALA A 13 -17.91 -2.34 -15.98
C ALA A 13 -16.46 -1.98 -15.63
N PRO A 14 -16.21 -0.81 -15.02
CA PRO A 14 -14.87 -0.38 -14.73
C PRO A 14 -14.16 -1.40 -13.85
N ALA A 15 -12.87 -1.60 -14.09
CA ALA A 15 -12.08 -2.55 -13.32
C ALA A 15 -12.10 -2.17 -11.81
N VAL A 16 -12.26 -3.17 -10.94
CA VAL A 16 -12.41 -2.97 -9.48
C VAL A 16 -11.20 -2.30 -8.82
N TRP A 17 -10.08 -2.20 -9.52
CA TRP A 17 -8.85 -1.57 -9.05
C TRP A 17 -8.64 -0.14 -9.55
N LEU A 18 -9.55 0.43 -10.35
CA LEU A 18 -9.39 1.80 -10.82
C LEU A 18 -9.39 2.79 -9.66
N LEU A 19 -8.46 3.74 -9.76
CA LEU A 19 -8.23 4.74 -8.72
C LEU A 19 -9.06 6.01 -8.98
N PRO A 20 -9.23 6.89 -7.97
CA PRO A 20 -9.87 8.19 -8.17
C PRO A 20 -9.21 9.02 -9.27
N PRO A 21 -9.98 9.70 -10.15
CA PRO A 21 -9.46 10.46 -11.30
C PRO A 21 -8.39 11.48 -10.95
N ALA A 22 -8.46 12.05 -9.74
CA ALA A 22 -7.47 13.02 -9.28
C ALA A 22 -6.04 12.46 -9.24
N LEU A 23 -5.86 11.19 -8.90
CA LEU A 23 -4.54 10.56 -8.87
C LEU A 23 -3.90 10.49 -10.27
N TYR A 24 -4.70 10.18 -11.31
CA TYR A 24 -4.21 10.16 -12.71
C TYR A 24 -3.78 11.53 -13.22
N VAL A 25 -4.37 12.59 -12.67
CA VAL A 25 -4.02 13.98 -13.03
C VAL A 25 -2.81 14.46 -12.22
N LEU A 26 -2.82 14.23 -10.92
CA LEU A 26 -1.82 14.78 -9.99
C LEU A 26 -0.53 13.95 -9.94
N ARG A 27 -0.61 12.63 -10.16
CA ARG A 27 0.51 11.68 -10.11
C ARG A 27 0.42 10.64 -11.24
N PRO A 28 0.46 11.07 -12.52
CA PRO A 28 0.13 10.20 -13.66
C PRO A 28 1.05 8.97 -13.77
N GLU A 29 2.36 9.13 -13.57
CA GLU A 29 3.32 8.05 -13.71
C GLU A 29 3.11 6.98 -12.64
N ALA A 30 3.11 7.35 -11.36
CA ALA A 30 2.94 6.41 -10.26
C ALA A 30 1.57 5.72 -10.31
N THR A 31 0.51 6.46 -10.68
CA THR A 31 -0.85 5.91 -10.80
C THR A 31 -0.94 4.89 -11.94
N ALA A 32 -0.36 5.20 -13.11
CA ALA A 32 -0.34 4.28 -14.26
C ALA A 32 0.45 2.99 -13.96
N LEU A 33 1.56 3.09 -13.21
CA LEU A 33 2.33 1.93 -12.77
C LEU A 33 1.56 1.10 -11.75
N LEU A 34 0.84 1.73 -10.83
CA LEU A 34 0.00 1.02 -9.86
C LEU A 34 -1.15 0.29 -10.55
N ASP A 35 -1.74 0.85 -11.60
CA ASP A 35 -2.74 0.15 -12.43
C ASP A 35 -2.15 -1.10 -13.08
N GLN A 36 -0.92 -1.02 -13.65
CA GLN A 36 -0.26 -2.17 -14.23
C GLN A 36 0.05 -3.26 -13.18
N VAL A 37 0.47 -2.86 -11.98
CA VAL A 37 0.67 -3.77 -10.84
C VAL A 37 -0.64 -4.46 -10.48
N ASN A 38 -1.72 -3.71 -10.34
CA ASN A 38 -3.04 -4.23 -10.00
C ASN A 38 -3.58 -5.19 -11.10
N GLU A 39 -3.40 -4.86 -12.37
CA GLU A 39 -3.78 -5.74 -13.47
C GLU A 39 -2.97 -7.05 -13.46
N ARG A 40 -1.66 -6.96 -13.20
CA ARG A 40 -0.76 -8.13 -13.10
C ARG A 40 -1.16 -9.07 -11.96
N VAL A 41 -1.60 -8.55 -10.84
CA VAL A 41 -2.05 -9.31 -9.66
C VAL A 41 -3.13 -10.34 -10.04
N TRP A 42 -4.11 -9.96 -10.86
CA TRP A 42 -5.19 -10.85 -11.29
C TRP A 42 -4.76 -11.96 -12.24
N ALA A 43 -3.57 -11.84 -12.83
CA ALA A 43 -2.92 -12.88 -13.62
C ALA A 43 -1.93 -13.74 -12.81
N THR A 44 -1.61 -13.35 -11.58
CA THR A 44 -0.60 -13.99 -10.72
C THR A 44 -1.21 -15.03 -9.79
N VAL A 45 -2.36 -14.72 -9.19
CA VAL A 45 -3.11 -15.59 -8.27
C VAL A 45 -4.43 -16.00 -8.93
N ASP A 46 -4.99 -17.15 -8.54
CA ASP A 46 -6.31 -17.57 -9.00
C ASP A 46 -7.34 -16.43 -8.82
N PRO A 47 -7.97 -15.94 -9.89
CA PRO A 47 -8.84 -14.77 -9.81
C PRO A 47 -10.05 -14.98 -8.90
N ALA A 48 -10.60 -16.20 -8.79
CA ALA A 48 -11.77 -16.46 -7.96
C ALA A 48 -11.39 -16.45 -6.46
N LEU A 49 -10.21 -16.97 -6.12
CA LEU A 49 -9.66 -16.87 -4.77
C LEU A 49 -9.39 -15.41 -4.41
N LEU A 50 -8.71 -14.68 -5.29
CA LEU A 50 -8.35 -13.29 -5.03
C LEU A 50 -9.58 -12.38 -4.91
N GLU A 51 -10.63 -12.61 -5.73
CA GLU A 51 -11.89 -11.87 -5.62
C GLU A 51 -12.61 -12.19 -4.30
N THR A 52 -12.59 -13.44 -3.88
CA THR A 52 -13.16 -13.85 -2.59
C THR A 52 -12.47 -13.11 -1.43
N ILE A 53 -11.14 -13.04 -1.47
CA ILE A 53 -10.32 -12.30 -0.51
C ILE A 53 -10.61 -10.79 -0.60
N ARG A 54 -10.66 -10.20 -1.79
CA ARG A 54 -10.97 -8.79 -2.00
C ARG A 54 -12.32 -8.39 -1.38
N LEU A 55 -13.35 -9.22 -1.60
CA LEU A 55 -14.67 -8.96 -1.03
C LEU A 55 -14.65 -9.05 0.50
N ARG A 56 -13.89 -9.99 1.09
CA ARG A 56 -13.70 -10.06 2.52
C ARG A 56 -12.97 -8.85 3.08
N ILE A 57 -11.91 -8.41 2.41
CA ILE A 57 -11.18 -7.19 2.76
C ILE A 57 -12.10 -5.96 2.66
N ALA A 58 -12.92 -5.85 1.58
CA ALA A 58 -13.89 -4.77 1.45
C ALA A 58 -14.83 -4.69 2.66
N TRP A 59 -15.29 -5.85 3.15
CA TRP A 59 -16.14 -5.93 4.33
C TRP A 59 -15.40 -5.46 5.60
N LEU A 60 -14.15 -5.88 5.80
CA LEU A 60 -13.32 -5.47 6.95
C LEU A 60 -13.03 -3.95 6.94
N LEU A 61 -12.84 -3.36 5.77
CA LEU A 61 -12.55 -1.95 5.59
C LEU A 61 -13.80 -1.04 5.54
N GLY A 62 -15.00 -1.59 5.72
CA GLY A 62 -16.24 -0.83 5.57
C GLY A 62 -16.47 -0.28 4.16
N ASN A 63 -15.79 -0.84 3.14
CA ASN A 63 -15.86 -0.38 1.76
C ASN A 63 -17.13 -0.88 1.07
N THR A 64 -18.25 -0.18 1.26
CA THR A 64 -19.54 -0.55 0.69
C THR A 64 -19.51 -0.65 -0.83
N ALA A 65 -18.85 0.30 -1.51
CA ALA A 65 -18.72 0.27 -2.96
C ALA A 65 -17.91 -0.95 -3.42
N GLY A 66 -16.81 -1.26 -2.72
CA GLY A 66 -16.00 -2.46 -2.96
C GLY A 66 -16.74 -3.76 -2.73
N MET A 67 -17.64 -3.83 -1.74
CA MET A 67 -18.49 -5.00 -1.50
C MET A 67 -19.54 -5.22 -2.62
N GLN A 68 -20.02 -4.17 -3.25
CA GLN A 68 -20.99 -4.24 -4.33
C GLN A 68 -20.34 -4.53 -5.70
N ALA A 69 -19.14 -4.02 -5.90
CA ALA A 69 -18.40 -4.25 -7.14
C ALA A 69 -18.02 -5.73 -7.32
N ARG A 70 -18.01 -6.18 -8.57
CA ARG A 70 -17.55 -7.53 -8.96
C ARG A 70 -16.46 -7.40 -10.01
N ASN A 71 -15.42 -8.20 -9.85
CA ASN A 71 -14.37 -8.28 -10.85
C ASN A 71 -14.87 -9.12 -12.04
N ALA A 72 -14.86 -8.53 -13.23
CA ALA A 72 -15.25 -9.23 -14.47
C ALA A 72 -14.32 -10.42 -14.81
N LEU A 73 -13.08 -10.41 -14.32
CA LEU A 73 -12.10 -11.48 -14.53
C LEU A 73 -12.32 -12.69 -13.60
N ALA A 74 -13.14 -12.53 -12.55
CA ALA A 74 -13.33 -13.54 -11.51
C ALA A 74 -14.81 -13.96 -11.42
N ARG A 75 -15.06 -15.26 -11.49
CA ARG A 75 -16.41 -15.82 -11.36
C ARG A 75 -16.61 -16.39 -9.96
N VAL A 76 -17.01 -15.55 -9.01
CA VAL A 76 -17.41 -15.99 -7.67
C VAL A 76 -18.94 -16.07 -7.61
N PRO A 77 -19.53 -17.24 -7.31
CA PRO A 77 -20.98 -17.36 -7.22
C PRO A 77 -21.55 -16.48 -6.09
N GLU A 78 -22.67 -15.79 -6.34
CA GLU A 78 -23.30 -14.91 -5.34
C GLU A 78 -23.66 -15.65 -4.05
N GLN A 79 -24.00 -16.95 -4.12
CA GLN A 79 -24.19 -17.78 -2.94
C GLN A 79 -22.92 -17.86 -2.09
N LYS A 80 -21.73 -18.00 -2.70
CA LYS A 80 -20.45 -18.00 -1.99
C LYS A 80 -20.16 -16.62 -1.38
N VAL A 81 -20.47 -15.54 -2.09
CA VAL A 81 -20.35 -14.18 -1.58
C VAL A 81 -21.23 -13.94 -0.35
N ALA A 82 -22.47 -14.39 -0.39
CA ALA A 82 -23.40 -14.30 0.75
C ALA A 82 -22.92 -15.07 1.99
N GLU A 83 -22.14 -16.13 1.81
CA GLU A 83 -21.59 -16.96 2.88
C GLU A 83 -20.22 -16.46 3.40
N LEU A 84 -19.63 -15.41 2.84
CA LEU A 84 -18.35 -14.86 3.30
C LEU A 84 -18.28 -14.59 4.81
N PRO A 85 -19.33 -14.07 5.49
CA PRO A 85 -19.28 -13.90 6.95
C PRO A 85 -19.10 -15.20 7.74
N ARG A 86 -19.42 -16.35 7.11
CA ARG A 86 -19.34 -17.69 7.71
C ARG A 86 -18.34 -18.60 7.00
N TYR A 87 -17.37 -18.02 6.27
CA TYR A 87 -16.43 -18.76 5.43
C TYR A 87 -15.73 -19.93 6.15
N ALA A 88 -15.43 -19.75 7.44
CA ALA A 88 -14.69 -20.75 8.22
C ALA A 88 -15.46 -22.08 8.37
N THR A 89 -16.79 -22.05 8.38
CA THR A 89 -17.66 -23.24 8.60
C THR A 89 -18.53 -23.60 7.40
N SER A 90 -18.70 -22.70 6.44
CA SER A 90 -19.53 -22.95 5.26
C SER A 90 -18.85 -23.94 4.30
N PRO A 91 -19.59 -24.95 3.79
CA PRO A 91 -19.06 -25.95 2.87
C PRO A 91 -18.75 -25.40 1.47
N LEU A 92 -19.11 -24.14 1.18
CA LEU A 92 -18.84 -23.50 -0.10
C LEU A 92 -17.38 -23.05 -0.26
N PHE A 93 -16.59 -23.08 0.82
CA PHE A 93 -15.19 -22.67 0.80
C PHE A 93 -14.28 -23.90 0.91
N SER A 94 -13.31 -23.98 0.02
CA SER A 94 -12.24 -24.98 0.07
C SER A 94 -11.30 -24.71 1.26
N ALA A 95 -10.38 -25.62 1.55
CA ALA A 95 -9.34 -25.38 2.55
C ALA A 95 -8.48 -24.18 2.15
N LEU A 96 -8.06 -24.07 0.89
CA LEU A 96 -7.31 -22.91 0.38
C LEU A 96 -8.09 -21.58 0.52
N ASP A 97 -9.39 -21.57 0.23
CA ASP A 97 -10.21 -20.37 0.45
C ASP A 97 -10.18 -19.95 1.93
N ARG A 98 -10.38 -20.90 2.85
CA ARG A 98 -10.41 -20.60 4.29
C ARG A 98 -9.07 -20.08 4.79
N ASP A 99 -7.99 -20.75 4.45
CA ASP A 99 -6.63 -20.34 4.87
C ASP A 99 -6.22 -19.01 4.24
N GLY A 100 -6.57 -18.79 2.96
CA GLY A 100 -6.33 -17.53 2.26
C GLY A 100 -7.11 -16.35 2.84
N ILE A 101 -8.40 -16.56 3.19
CA ILE A 101 -9.22 -15.53 3.84
C ILE A 101 -8.72 -15.25 5.26
N ALA A 102 -8.41 -16.29 6.04
CA ALA A 102 -7.88 -16.13 7.40
C ALA A 102 -6.53 -15.37 7.41
N PHE A 103 -5.63 -15.70 6.48
CA PHE A 103 -4.40 -14.94 6.29
C PHE A 103 -4.69 -13.49 5.94
N ALA A 104 -5.62 -13.22 5.02
CA ALA A 104 -5.97 -11.86 4.63
C ALA A 104 -6.58 -11.05 5.79
N GLU A 105 -7.40 -11.65 6.63
CA GLU A 105 -7.92 -11.03 7.85
C GLU A 105 -6.80 -10.65 8.81
N GLN A 106 -5.89 -11.59 9.11
CA GLN A 106 -4.74 -11.33 9.97
C GLN A 106 -3.84 -10.23 9.37
N PHE A 107 -3.62 -10.29 8.05
CA PHE A 107 -2.83 -9.30 7.33
C PHE A 107 -3.42 -7.89 7.42
N VAL A 108 -4.74 -7.75 7.33
CA VAL A 108 -5.45 -6.46 7.42
C VAL A 108 -5.47 -5.92 8.86
N ILE A 109 -5.76 -6.78 9.84
CA ILE A 109 -6.01 -6.36 11.23
C ILE A 109 -4.70 -6.14 11.99
N ASP A 110 -3.80 -7.12 11.93
CA ASP A 110 -2.48 -7.09 12.58
C ASP A 110 -1.51 -8.01 11.83
N VAL A 111 -0.79 -7.45 10.89
CA VAL A 111 0.15 -8.20 10.05
C VAL A 111 1.27 -8.86 10.86
N SER A 112 1.65 -8.27 11.99
CA SER A 112 2.71 -8.81 12.85
C SER A 112 2.29 -10.08 13.59
N GLY A 113 0.99 -10.31 13.73
CA GLY A 113 0.41 -11.53 14.30
C GLY A 113 0.31 -12.71 13.33
N THR A 114 0.81 -12.59 12.08
CA THR A 114 0.82 -13.72 11.13
C THR A 114 1.63 -14.87 11.69
N SER A 115 0.99 -16.03 11.88
CA SER A 115 1.63 -17.20 12.50
C SER A 115 2.37 -18.06 11.47
N GLN A 116 3.40 -18.79 11.93
CA GLN A 116 4.11 -19.75 11.10
C GLN A 116 3.18 -20.86 10.61
N GLU A 117 2.20 -21.28 11.42
CA GLU A 117 1.19 -22.28 11.04
C GLU A 117 0.36 -21.83 9.84
N SER A 118 -0.09 -20.56 9.82
CA SER A 118 -0.82 -19.99 8.69
C SER A 118 0.04 -19.96 7.42
N LEU A 119 1.32 -19.59 7.54
CA LEU A 119 2.26 -19.60 6.41
C LEU A 119 2.52 -21.02 5.89
N ASP A 120 2.63 -21.99 6.76
CA ASP A 120 2.87 -23.39 6.39
C ASP A 120 1.64 -24.01 5.71
N ALA A 121 0.43 -23.72 6.17
CA ALA A 121 -0.81 -24.10 5.51
C ALA A 121 -0.89 -23.54 4.08
N LEU A 122 -0.67 -22.23 3.92
CA LEU A 122 -0.64 -21.59 2.60
C LEU A 122 0.47 -22.14 1.71
N ARG A 123 1.65 -22.39 2.26
CA ARG A 123 2.77 -23.01 1.52
C ARG A 123 2.42 -24.41 1.04
N GLY A 124 1.68 -25.18 1.82
CA GLY A 124 1.15 -26.48 1.44
C GLY A 124 0.20 -26.43 0.25
N HIS A 125 -0.62 -25.39 0.16
CA HIS A 125 -1.56 -25.21 -0.96
C HIS A 125 -0.92 -24.62 -2.22
N LEU A 126 -0.08 -23.61 -2.06
CA LEU A 126 0.42 -22.77 -3.15
C LEU A 126 1.81 -23.18 -3.66
N GLY A 127 2.58 -23.84 -2.82
CA GLY A 127 4.02 -24.00 -3.02
C GLY A 127 4.83 -22.82 -2.47
N ALA A 128 6.09 -23.10 -2.09
CA ALA A 128 6.97 -22.10 -1.44
C ALA A 128 7.21 -20.85 -2.30
N ASP A 129 7.42 -21.04 -3.60
CA ASP A 129 7.76 -19.97 -4.54
C ASP A 129 6.61 -18.99 -4.76
N ARG A 130 5.36 -19.42 -4.56
CA ARG A 130 4.15 -18.60 -4.80
C ARG A 130 3.66 -17.85 -3.56
N LEU A 131 4.20 -18.16 -2.38
CA LEU A 131 3.72 -17.55 -1.13
C LEU A 131 3.97 -16.04 -1.10
N ARG A 132 5.12 -15.56 -1.61
CA ARG A 132 5.43 -14.13 -1.70
C ARG A 132 4.46 -13.42 -2.66
N ASP A 133 4.20 -14.00 -3.82
CA ASP A 133 3.25 -13.43 -4.79
C ASP A 133 1.85 -13.36 -4.22
N PHE A 134 1.43 -14.38 -3.45
CA PHE A 134 0.14 -14.38 -2.76
C PHE A 134 0.06 -13.28 -1.70
N ALA A 135 1.07 -13.15 -0.83
CA ALA A 135 1.12 -12.08 0.19
C ALA A 135 1.16 -10.68 -0.46
N THR A 136 1.89 -10.53 -1.57
CA THR A 136 1.90 -9.30 -2.37
C THR A 136 0.52 -9.00 -2.95
N SER A 137 -0.19 -10.01 -3.42
CA SER A 137 -1.55 -9.86 -3.98
C SER A 137 -2.56 -9.44 -2.91
N VAL A 138 -2.47 -9.99 -1.70
CA VAL A 138 -3.30 -9.58 -0.55
C VAL A 138 -3.02 -8.12 -0.19
N TYR A 139 -1.74 -7.73 -0.11
CA TYR A 139 -1.35 -6.34 0.11
C TYR A 139 -1.95 -5.39 -0.94
N LEU A 140 -1.83 -5.72 -2.22
CA LEU A 140 -2.31 -4.86 -3.32
C LEU A 140 -3.83 -4.71 -3.29
N VAL A 141 -4.55 -5.80 -3.07
CA VAL A 141 -6.01 -5.77 -2.95
C VAL A 141 -6.46 -4.96 -1.73
N GLU A 142 -5.75 -5.02 -0.61
CA GLU A 142 -6.02 -4.21 0.57
C GLU A 142 -5.76 -2.73 0.29
N PHE A 143 -4.53 -2.38 -0.11
CA PHE A 143 -4.11 -0.98 -0.22
C PHE A 143 -4.74 -0.24 -1.38
N THR A 144 -5.08 -0.92 -2.47
CA THR A 144 -5.89 -0.32 -3.53
C THR A 144 -7.26 0.13 -3.00
N GLN A 145 -7.92 -0.68 -2.18
CA GLN A 145 -9.21 -0.30 -1.59
C GLN A 145 -9.09 0.84 -0.58
N ARG A 146 -8.04 0.84 0.25
CA ARG A 146 -7.74 1.95 1.17
C ARG A 146 -7.48 3.24 0.40
N LEU A 147 -6.65 3.18 -0.63
CA LEU A 147 -6.33 4.30 -1.49
C LEU A 147 -7.57 4.86 -2.19
N GLN A 148 -8.43 3.98 -2.73
CA GLN A 148 -9.71 4.38 -3.32
C GLN A 148 -10.57 5.17 -2.36
N GLN A 149 -10.75 4.68 -1.13
CA GLN A 149 -11.60 5.33 -0.12
C GLN A 149 -11.01 6.68 0.32
N VAL A 150 -9.75 6.70 0.70
CA VAL A 150 -9.11 7.90 1.26
C VAL A 150 -8.90 8.97 0.20
N ALA A 151 -8.39 8.62 -0.99
CA ALA A 151 -8.16 9.58 -2.05
C ALA A 151 -9.46 10.17 -2.61
N ALA A 152 -10.55 9.40 -2.65
CA ALA A 152 -11.86 9.91 -3.06
C ALA A 152 -12.39 11.03 -2.12
N VAL A 153 -12.03 10.96 -0.83
CA VAL A 153 -12.43 11.94 0.17
C VAL A 153 -11.43 13.09 0.26
N LEU A 154 -10.13 12.84 0.22
CA LEU A 154 -9.10 13.88 0.39
C LEU A 154 -8.87 14.73 -0.83
N LEU A 155 -8.92 14.14 -2.03
CA LEU A 155 -8.57 14.83 -3.27
C LEU A 155 -9.77 15.56 -3.89
N PRO A 156 -9.53 16.60 -4.70
CA PRO A 156 -10.60 17.28 -5.40
C PRO A 156 -11.23 16.37 -6.47
N SER A 157 -12.51 16.61 -6.77
CA SER A 157 -13.17 15.97 -7.91
C SER A 157 -12.53 16.46 -9.22
N MET A 158 -12.09 15.54 -10.05
CA MET A 158 -11.46 15.83 -11.36
C MET A 158 -12.13 14.99 -12.45
N PRO A 159 -12.07 15.47 -13.73
CA PRO A 159 -12.59 14.70 -14.86
C PRO A 159 -11.88 13.33 -14.95
N ASP A 160 -12.63 12.33 -15.38
CA ASP A 160 -12.07 11.00 -15.59
C ASP A 160 -11.03 11.05 -16.71
N ARG A 161 -9.85 10.53 -16.42
CA ARG A 161 -8.70 10.36 -17.32
C ARG A 161 -8.04 8.99 -17.15
N SER A 162 -8.79 8.01 -16.72
CA SER A 162 -8.30 6.64 -16.52
C SER A 162 -7.66 6.01 -17.78
N ASP A 163 -7.97 6.56 -18.97
CA ASP A 163 -7.33 6.14 -20.23
C ASP A 163 -5.95 6.79 -20.47
N ALA A 164 -5.57 7.81 -19.71
CA ALA A 164 -4.37 8.61 -19.95
C ALA A 164 -3.05 7.94 -19.51
N GLY A 165 -3.03 6.67 -19.18
CA GLY A 165 -1.84 5.99 -18.67
C GLY A 165 -1.66 4.56 -19.14
N ARG A 166 -2.52 4.05 -20.03
CA ARG A 166 -2.35 2.70 -20.60
C ARG A 166 -1.16 2.68 -21.55
N SER A 167 0.04 2.59 -20.96
CA SER A 167 1.26 2.28 -21.67
C SER A 167 1.21 0.83 -22.16
N GLU A 168 1.84 0.52 -23.30
CA GLU A 168 2.06 -0.85 -23.74
C GLU A 168 2.71 -1.64 -22.60
N GLN A 169 2.02 -2.70 -22.18
CA GLN A 169 2.51 -3.56 -21.09
C GLN A 169 3.81 -4.24 -21.52
N ARG A 170 4.88 -3.96 -20.83
CA ARG A 170 6.07 -4.82 -20.90
C ARG A 170 5.78 -6.12 -20.14
N PRO A 171 6.24 -7.27 -20.69
CA PRO A 171 6.20 -8.53 -19.94
C PRO A 171 7.16 -8.41 -18.76
N ALA A 172 6.64 -8.01 -17.58
CA ALA A 172 7.38 -7.86 -16.33
C ALA A 172 6.72 -8.71 -15.25
N SER A 173 7.51 -9.20 -14.30
CA SER A 173 7.00 -9.88 -13.11
C SER A 173 6.24 -8.90 -12.20
N LEU A 174 5.44 -9.43 -11.28
CA LEU A 174 4.74 -8.62 -10.28
C LEU A 174 5.73 -7.80 -9.44
N GLY A 175 6.86 -8.41 -9.06
CA GLY A 175 7.91 -7.75 -8.27
C GLY A 175 8.56 -6.59 -9.01
N GLU A 176 8.89 -6.75 -10.31
CA GLU A 176 9.47 -5.68 -11.13
C GLU A 176 8.51 -4.51 -11.32
N LEU A 177 7.22 -4.77 -11.56
CA LEU A 177 6.21 -3.72 -11.67
C LEU A 177 6.03 -2.98 -10.34
N LEU A 178 5.97 -3.72 -9.22
CA LEU A 178 5.87 -3.13 -7.89
C LEU A 178 7.10 -2.26 -7.57
N GLY A 179 8.30 -2.72 -7.94
CA GLY A 179 9.53 -1.93 -7.83
C GLY A 179 9.44 -0.63 -8.62
N SER A 180 9.07 -0.70 -9.90
CA SER A 180 8.90 0.49 -10.75
C SER A 180 7.88 1.49 -10.19
N TYR A 181 6.77 1.00 -9.63
CA TYR A 181 5.80 1.84 -8.91
C TYR A 181 6.43 2.54 -7.70
N GLN A 182 7.16 1.79 -6.88
CA GLN A 182 7.82 2.34 -5.69
C GLN A 182 8.85 3.41 -6.06
N ASP A 183 9.65 3.16 -7.11
CA ASP A 183 10.62 4.11 -7.64
C ASP A 183 9.95 5.39 -8.16
N ALA A 184 8.78 5.28 -8.80
CA ALA A 184 8.02 6.44 -9.25
C ALA A 184 7.47 7.27 -8.08
N VAL A 185 7.02 6.63 -7.00
CA VAL A 185 6.50 7.33 -5.82
C VAL A 185 7.59 8.13 -5.14
N VAL A 186 8.76 7.56 -4.89
CA VAL A 186 9.85 8.24 -4.16
C VAL A 186 10.53 9.35 -4.94
N ARG A 187 10.27 9.48 -6.25
CA ARG A 187 10.69 10.65 -7.05
C ARG A 187 9.79 11.87 -6.84
N SER A 188 8.67 11.71 -6.18
CA SER A 188 7.79 12.84 -5.83
C SER A 188 8.43 13.70 -4.74
N THR A 189 8.28 15.01 -4.81
CA THR A 189 8.95 15.98 -3.93
C THR A 189 8.05 17.15 -3.54
N ALA A 190 6.72 16.97 -3.58
CA ALA A 190 5.79 18.01 -3.15
C ALA A 190 5.70 18.10 -1.63
N LEU A 191 5.88 16.96 -0.93
CA LEU A 191 6.04 16.94 0.52
C LEU A 191 7.48 17.27 0.92
N ASP A 192 7.64 17.88 2.08
CA ASP A 192 8.95 18.08 2.68
C ASP A 192 9.52 16.78 3.26
N PRO A 193 10.86 16.63 3.34
CA PRO A 193 11.48 15.40 3.82
C PRO A 193 11.10 15.02 5.25
N VAL A 194 10.79 16.00 6.11
CA VAL A 194 10.39 15.76 7.50
C VAL A 194 9.03 15.07 7.54
N THR A 195 8.04 15.63 6.82
CA THR A 195 6.70 15.03 6.71
C THR A 195 6.77 13.62 6.14
N THR A 196 7.52 13.41 5.05
CA THR A 196 7.70 12.10 4.43
C THR A 196 8.28 11.08 5.42
N GLU A 197 9.30 11.44 6.19
CA GLU A 197 9.91 10.52 7.17
C GLU A 197 9.00 10.20 8.33
N LEU A 198 8.28 11.19 8.88
CA LEU A 198 7.34 10.95 9.97
C LEU A 198 6.22 10.00 9.54
N VAL A 199 5.68 10.18 8.34
CA VAL A 199 4.67 9.29 7.74
C VAL A 199 5.23 7.88 7.53
N ARG A 200 6.43 7.78 6.94
CA ARG A 200 7.13 6.51 6.75
C ARG A 200 7.32 5.73 8.07
N LEU A 201 7.78 6.43 9.10
CA LEU A 201 7.98 5.84 10.42
C LEU A 201 6.67 5.46 11.10
N ARG A 202 5.59 6.25 10.91
CA ARG A 202 4.26 5.89 11.40
C ARG A 202 3.77 4.60 10.75
N CYS A 203 3.93 4.44 9.43
CA CYS A 203 3.64 3.18 8.74
C CYS A 203 4.48 2.02 9.32
N ALA A 204 5.78 2.22 9.50
CA ALA A 204 6.68 1.20 10.03
C ALA A 204 6.28 0.71 11.43
N ARG A 205 5.86 1.64 12.31
CA ARG A 205 5.42 1.33 13.67
C ARG A 205 4.06 0.66 13.69
N THR A 206 3.09 1.19 12.94
CA THR A 206 1.75 0.60 12.85
C THR A 206 1.78 -0.83 12.33
N HIS A 207 2.66 -1.13 11.36
CA HIS A 207 2.84 -2.49 10.84
C HIS A 207 3.83 -3.34 11.63
N ASN A 208 4.46 -2.79 12.68
CA ASN A 208 5.51 -3.44 13.47
C ASN A 208 6.66 -3.99 12.61
N CYS A 209 7.06 -3.27 11.56
CA CYS A 209 8.16 -3.65 10.68
C CYS A 209 9.51 -3.32 11.34
N ARG A 210 10.26 -4.33 11.79
CA ARG A 210 11.52 -4.18 12.52
C ARG A 210 12.58 -3.45 11.70
N ILE A 211 12.83 -3.91 10.47
CA ILE A 211 13.81 -3.25 9.59
C ILE A 211 13.39 -1.81 9.29
N CYS A 212 12.11 -1.55 9.02
CA CYS A 212 11.66 -0.21 8.66
C CYS A 212 11.79 0.80 9.81
N GLN A 213 11.66 0.33 11.05
CA GLN A 213 11.85 1.15 12.24
C GLN A 213 13.34 1.49 12.48
N THR A 214 14.25 0.68 11.97
CA THR A 214 15.70 0.91 12.05
C THR A 214 16.21 1.86 10.96
N LEU A 215 15.52 1.95 9.83
CA LEU A 215 15.91 2.80 8.69
C LEU A 215 15.53 4.27 8.92
N ARG A 216 16.34 5.20 8.36
CA ARG A 216 16.07 6.65 8.32
C ARG A 216 16.41 7.19 6.95
N LEU A 217 15.54 8.09 6.45
CA LEU A 217 15.82 8.81 5.20
C LEU A 217 16.95 9.83 5.43
N ALA A 218 17.99 9.77 4.59
CA ALA A 218 19.13 10.67 4.67
C ALA A 218 18.73 12.15 4.49
N ASP A 219 17.78 12.44 3.60
CA ASP A 219 17.28 13.80 3.37
C ASP A 219 16.51 14.34 4.59
N ALA A 220 15.79 13.47 5.29
CA ALA A 220 15.09 13.85 6.51
C ALA A 220 16.06 14.07 7.68
N ASP A 221 17.10 13.25 7.82
CA ASP A 221 18.17 13.45 8.79
C ASP A 221 18.88 14.79 8.53
N ALA A 222 19.20 15.10 7.27
CA ALA A 222 19.77 16.38 6.86
C ALA A 222 18.83 17.56 7.12
N ALA A 223 17.51 17.35 7.08
CA ALA A 223 16.48 18.35 7.43
C ALA A 223 16.25 18.48 8.94
N GLY A 224 16.94 17.69 9.76
CA GLY A 224 16.91 17.78 11.21
C GLY A 224 15.97 16.82 11.93
N VAL A 225 15.47 15.78 11.25
CA VAL A 225 14.73 14.69 11.92
C VAL A 225 15.70 13.88 12.77
N ASP A 226 15.57 13.96 14.06
CA ASP A 226 16.41 13.27 15.03
C ASP A 226 15.60 12.28 15.89
N GLY A 227 16.29 11.63 16.83
CA GLY A 227 15.70 10.67 17.75
C GLY A 227 14.63 11.30 18.65
N GLU A 228 14.78 12.57 19.03
CA GLU A 228 13.78 13.29 19.83
C GLU A 228 12.48 13.47 19.02
N MET A 229 12.59 14.00 17.79
CA MET A 229 11.42 14.19 16.92
C MET A 229 10.72 12.87 16.62
N THR A 230 11.48 11.83 16.28
CA THR A 230 10.89 10.52 15.96
C THR A 230 10.24 9.85 17.16
N SER A 231 10.70 10.10 18.39
CA SER A 231 10.07 9.57 19.61
C SER A 231 8.64 10.10 19.83
N LYS A 232 8.32 11.26 19.25
CA LYS A 232 7.01 11.92 19.38
C LYS A 232 5.92 11.29 18.50
N ILE A 233 6.27 10.46 17.52
CA ILE A 233 5.32 9.90 16.54
C ILE A 233 4.20 9.07 17.18
N ASP A 234 4.48 8.31 18.25
CA ASP A 234 3.46 7.47 18.88
C ASP A 234 2.48 8.26 19.77
N PHE A 235 2.87 9.47 20.16
CA PHE A 235 2.09 10.38 21.00
C PHE A 235 1.92 11.74 20.33
N TYR A 236 1.90 11.78 18.99
CA TYR A 236 1.96 13.00 18.22
C TYR A 236 0.87 14.00 18.57
N GLU A 237 -0.33 13.56 18.93
CA GLU A 237 -1.44 14.46 19.28
C GLU A 237 -1.11 15.37 20.48
N THR A 238 -0.42 14.84 21.48
CA THR A 238 -0.05 15.58 22.71
C THR A 238 1.36 16.13 22.67
N SER A 239 2.12 15.89 21.59
CA SER A 239 3.48 16.36 21.41
C SER A 239 3.51 17.82 20.93
N ASP A 240 4.72 18.38 20.84
CA ASP A 240 5.01 19.70 20.27
C ASP A 240 5.36 19.66 18.76
N LEU A 241 5.06 18.55 18.08
CA LEU A 241 5.18 18.49 16.61
C LEU A 241 4.32 19.58 15.97
N ALA A 242 4.82 20.17 14.89
CA ALA A 242 4.09 21.18 14.14
C ALA A 242 2.76 20.61 13.61
N GLU A 243 1.71 21.43 13.58
CA GLU A 243 0.37 20.98 13.20
C GLU A 243 0.31 20.32 11.82
N PRO A 244 1.03 20.76 10.77
CA PRO A 244 1.07 20.05 9.49
C PRO A 244 1.53 18.58 9.64
N HIS A 245 2.54 18.31 10.46
CA HIS A 245 3.03 16.96 10.71
C HIS A 245 1.97 16.11 11.43
N LYS A 246 1.26 16.68 12.42
CA LYS A 246 0.16 15.99 13.12
C LYS A 246 -0.97 15.64 12.16
N ILE A 247 -1.34 16.56 11.26
CA ILE A 247 -2.37 16.32 10.25
C ILE A 247 -1.95 15.17 9.32
N ALA A 248 -0.69 15.14 8.85
CA ALA A 248 -0.18 14.06 8.03
C ALA A 248 -0.23 12.71 8.76
N LEU A 249 0.08 12.69 10.07
CA LEU A 249 0.00 11.49 10.91
C LEU A 249 -1.44 11.03 11.16
N ARG A 250 -2.40 11.96 11.34
CA ARG A 250 -3.85 11.65 11.42
C ARG A 250 -4.35 11.01 10.12
N ILE A 251 -3.94 11.55 8.97
CA ILE A 251 -4.28 10.95 7.66
C ILE A 251 -3.68 9.55 7.55
N THR A 252 -2.43 9.37 7.98
CA THR A 252 -1.76 8.06 7.98
C THR A 252 -2.49 7.05 8.84
N ASP A 253 -2.90 7.43 10.04
CA ASP A 253 -3.68 6.57 10.94
C ASP A 253 -5.04 6.22 10.35
N ALA A 254 -5.78 7.21 9.85
CA ALA A 254 -7.06 6.96 9.21
C ALA A 254 -6.91 6.02 8.00
N PHE A 255 -5.90 6.25 7.15
CA PHE A 255 -5.62 5.42 5.98
C PHE A 255 -5.37 3.96 6.36
N ILE A 256 -4.54 3.72 7.39
CA ILE A 256 -4.11 2.37 7.77
C ILE A 256 -5.15 1.67 8.66
N LEU A 257 -5.81 2.39 9.56
CA LEU A 257 -6.66 1.78 10.58
C LEU A 257 -8.16 1.81 10.20
N ARG A 258 -8.65 2.94 9.73
CA ARG A 258 -10.08 3.18 9.49
C ARG A 258 -10.32 4.08 8.27
N PRO A 259 -10.06 3.60 7.04
CA PRO A 259 -10.26 4.40 5.83
C PRO A 259 -11.72 4.82 5.60
N ASP A 260 -12.67 4.08 6.18
CA ASP A 260 -14.11 4.37 6.18
C ASP A 260 -14.52 5.49 7.14
N ALA A 261 -13.66 5.83 8.10
CA ALA A 261 -13.95 6.80 9.16
C ALA A 261 -13.16 8.12 9.02
N LEU A 262 -12.67 8.43 7.82
CA LEU A 262 -12.00 9.71 7.57
C LEU A 262 -13.03 10.85 7.65
N SER A 263 -13.01 11.56 8.76
CA SER A 263 -14.03 12.54 9.15
C SER A 263 -13.68 13.97 8.74
N ASP A 264 -14.66 14.87 8.74
CA ASP A 264 -14.49 16.27 8.31
C ASP A 264 -13.48 17.05 9.16
N ASP A 265 -13.30 16.67 10.41
CA ASP A 265 -12.29 17.26 11.31
C ASP A 265 -10.84 16.89 10.95
N VAL A 266 -10.63 15.86 10.13
CA VAL A 266 -9.34 15.55 9.51
C VAL A 266 -9.26 16.12 8.09
N VAL A 267 -10.31 15.94 7.29
CA VAL A 267 -10.35 16.34 5.86
C VAL A 267 -10.24 17.84 5.69
N GLY A 268 -11.00 18.62 6.48
CA GLY A 268 -10.98 20.09 6.42
C GLY A 268 -9.59 20.67 6.66
N PRO A 269 -8.96 20.39 7.82
CA PRO A 269 -7.58 20.80 8.10
C PRO A 269 -6.57 20.28 7.08
N ALA A 270 -6.70 19.03 6.58
CA ALA A 270 -5.81 18.48 5.58
C ALA A 270 -5.81 19.29 4.28
N ARG A 271 -6.99 19.60 3.75
CA ARG A 271 -7.17 20.41 2.53
C ARG A 271 -6.77 21.88 2.72
N ALA A 272 -6.82 22.39 3.94
CA ALA A 272 -6.38 23.74 4.25
C ALA A 272 -4.87 23.85 4.38
N THR A 273 -4.20 22.76 4.76
CA THR A 273 -2.75 22.71 5.05
C THR A 273 -1.93 22.28 3.83
N PHE A 274 -2.42 21.30 3.08
CA PHE A 274 -1.70 20.67 1.98
C PHE A 274 -2.35 20.98 0.64
N SER A 275 -1.52 21.19 -0.39
CA SER A 275 -2.02 21.28 -1.76
C SER A 275 -2.56 19.94 -2.26
N PRO A 276 -3.37 19.90 -3.33
CA PRO A 276 -3.82 18.64 -3.92
C PRO A 276 -2.66 17.71 -4.31
N GLU A 277 -1.55 18.27 -4.80
CA GLU A 277 -0.33 17.51 -5.16
C GLU A 277 0.31 16.88 -3.93
N GLN A 278 0.39 17.61 -2.82
CA GLN A 278 0.91 17.09 -1.55
C GLN A 278 0.02 15.98 -0.98
N LEU A 279 -1.31 16.15 -1.03
CA LEU A 279 -2.25 15.13 -0.58
C LEU A 279 -2.19 13.87 -1.44
N ALA A 280 -2.03 14.02 -2.76
CA ALA A 280 -1.87 12.88 -3.67
C ALA A 280 -0.56 12.12 -3.39
N GLU A 281 0.55 12.86 -3.17
CA GLU A 281 1.83 12.27 -2.77
C GLU A 281 1.71 11.55 -1.43
N LEU A 282 1.11 12.17 -0.42
CA LEU A 282 0.90 11.56 0.90
C LEU A 282 0.14 10.23 0.81
N CYS A 283 -0.93 10.17 0.00
CA CYS A 283 -1.69 8.93 -0.22
C CYS A 283 -0.84 7.82 -0.87
N LEU A 284 -0.02 8.17 -1.86
CA LEU A 284 0.86 7.22 -2.53
C LEU A 284 2.05 6.82 -1.66
N ASP A 285 2.58 7.74 -0.84
CA ASP A 285 3.62 7.47 0.15
C ASP A 285 3.15 6.45 1.19
N ILE A 286 1.98 6.65 1.79
CA ILE A 286 1.41 5.69 2.74
C ILE A 286 1.25 4.32 2.07
N THR A 287 0.75 4.29 0.84
CA THR A 287 0.62 3.05 0.06
C THR A 287 1.99 2.41 -0.14
N LYS A 288 2.97 3.15 -0.64
CA LYS A 288 4.33 2.64 -0.88
C LYS A 288 5.00 2.16 0.40
N TRP A 289 5.00 2.95 1.47
CA TRP A 289 5.67 2.60 2.72
C TRP A 289 5.01 1.41 3.43
N SER A 290 3.75 1.15 3.16
CA SER A 290 3.04 -0.02 3.69
C SER A 290 3.33 -1.33 2.92
N THR A 291 4.05 -1.31 1.79
CA THR A 291 4.49 -2.56 1.09
C THR A 291 5.29 -3.48 2.01
N GLN A 292 5.93 -2.92 3.03
CA GLN A 292 6.71 -3.66 4.01
C GLN A 292 5.87 -4.66 4.85
N LYS A 293 4.54 -4.52 4.87
CA LYS A 293 3.64 -5.55 5.42
C LYS A 293 3.92 -6.94 4.85
N ILE A 294 4.32 -7.01 3.57
CA ILE A 294 4.68 -8.28 2.92
C ILE A 294 5.84 -8.94 3.66
N HIS A 295 6.88 -8.17 4.01
CA HIS A 295 8.03 -8.68 4.75
C HIS A 295 7.68 -9.07 6.17
N VAL A 296 6.85 -8.27 6.85
CA VAL A 296 6.37 -8.58 8.20
C VAL A 296 5.55 -9.87 8.20
N ALA A 297 4.58 -10.00 7.29
CA ALA A 297 3.76 -11.21 7.17
C ALA A 297 4.60 -12.47 6.93
N LEU A 298 5.67 -12.36 6.12
CA LEU A 298 6.54 -13.49 5.77
C LEU A 298 7.69 -13.70 6.77
N GLY A 299 7.81 -12.88 7.82
CA GLY A 299 8.90 -12.96 8.81
C GLY A 299 10.29 -12.62 8.22
N THR A 300 10.35 -11.83 7.14
CA THR A 300 11.60 -11.46 6.45
C THR A 300 12.02 -10.01 6.72
N ASP A 301 11.49 -9.41 7.77
CA ASP A 301 11.78 -8.03 8.21
C ASP A 301 12.85 -7.97 9.32
N GLY A 302 13.75 -8.97 9.37
CA GLY A 302 14.83 -9.05 10.36
C GLY A 302 15.87 -7.93 10.21
N THR A 303 16.56 -7.63 11.31
CA THR A 303 17.58 -6.58 11.38
C THR A 303 19.00 -7.12 11.56
N ASP A 304 19.16 -8.44 11.57
CA ASP A 304 20.46 -9.10 11.80
C ASP A 304 21.45 -8.72 10.69
N GLY A 305 22.63 -8.26 11.10
CA GLY A 305 23.69 -7.87 10.18
C GLY A 305 23.55 -6.47 9.54
N LEU A 306 22.55 -5.69 9.91
CA LEU A 306 22.43 -4.31 9.44
C LEU A 306 23.56 -3.45 10.05
N PRO A 307 24.20 -2.57 9.25
CA PRO A 307 25.25 -1.68 9.69
C PRO A 307 24.66 -0.44 10.39
N VAL A 308 24.12 -0.62 11.59
CA VAL A 308 23.57 0.48 12.37
C VAL A 308 24.66 1.44 12.86
N ASN A 309 24.37 2.74 12.84
CA ASN A 309 25.23 3.76 13.42
C ASN A 309 25.15 3.76 14.97
N GLU A 310 25.80 4.75 15.62
CA GLU A 310 25.78 4.90 17.09
C GLU A 310 24.36 5.11 17.66
N ASP A 311 23.45 5.64 16.87
CA ASP A 311 22.05 5.85 17.27
C ASP A 311 21.16 4.62 17.00
N GLY A 312 21.76 3.50 16.55
CA GLY A 312 21.05 2.25 16.24
C GLY A 312 20.23 2.30 14.95
N VAL A 313 20.53 3.22 14.04
CA VAL A 313 19.79 3.41 12.77
C VAL A 313 20.71 3.24 11.56
N VAL A 314 20.10 2.93 10.42
CA VAL A 314 20.77 2.87 9.11
C VAL A 314 20.20 3.98 8.24
N LEU A 315 21.07 4.85 7.72
CA LEU A 315 20.66 5.87 6.75
C LEU A 315 20.57 5.27 5.35
N PHE A 316 19.53 5.68 4.64
CA PHE A 316 19.32 5.32 3.24
C PHE A 316 18.70 6.50 2.48
N GLY A 317 18.76 6.43 1.17
CA GLY A 317 18.16 7.44 0.29
C GLY A 317 17.76 6.82 -1.04
N PHE A 318 17.57 7.67 -2.03
CA PHE A 318 17.19 7.26 -3.38
C PHE A 318 18.08 7.92 -4.42
N GLN A 319 18.33 7.21 -5.51
CA GLN A 319 18.94 7.75 -6.70
C GLN A 319 17.91 8.60 -7.48
N PRO A 320 18.33 9.42 -8.47
CA PRO A 320 17.41 10.20 -9.26
C PRO A 320 16.36 9.39 -10.04
N ASP A 321 16.61 8.12 -10.30
CA ASP A 321 15.66 7.18 -10.92
C ASP A 321 14.68 6.55 -9.94
N GLY A 322 14.84 6.80 -8.64
CA GLY A 322 14.03 6.26 -7.56
C GLY A 322 14.56 4.97 -6.96
N SER A 323 15.59 4.37 -7.54
CA SER A 323 16.23 3.17 -6.97
C SER A 323 16.86 3.49 -5.61
N VAL A 324 16.85 2.49 -4.72
CA VAL A 324 17.38 2.67 -3.36
C VAL A 324 18.88 2.88 -3.41
N ALA A 325 19.36 3.90 -2.71
CA ALA A 325 20.77 4.14 -2.42
C ALA A 325 21.01 3.87 -0.93
N GLY A 326 21.92 2.97 -0.63
CA GLY A 326 22.26 2.61 0.74
C GLY A 326 23.14 1.37 0.80
N TYR A 327 23.61 1.03 1.99
CA TYR A 327 24.56 -0.07 2.21
C TYR A 327 24.15 -1.41 1.58
N TRP A 328 22.85 -1.74 1.63
CA TRP A 328 22.38 -3.03 1.07
C TRP A 328 22.12 -2.96 -0.45
N ALA A 329 22.02 -1.76 -1.02
CA ALA A 329 21.83 -1.59 -2.47
C ALA A 329 23.18 -1.65 -3.19
N ASP A 330 24.20 -1.01 -2.63
CA ASP A 330 25.56 -1.02 -3.15
C ASP A 330 26.57 -0.86 -2.00
N PRO A 331 27.13 -1.97 -1.50
CA PRO A 331 28.13 -1.94 -0.42
C PRO A 331 29.41 -1.20 -0.77
N GLU A 332 29.77 -1.10 -2.07
CA GLU A 332 30.97 -0.40 -2.53
C GLU A 332 30.77 1.11 -2.64
N HIS A 333 29.50 1.53 -2.76
CA HIS A 333 29.12 2.94 -2.85
C HIS A 333 28.03 3.26 -1.80
N PRO A 334 28.33 3.14 -0.51
CA PRO A 334 27.37 3.45 0.53
C PRO A 334 26.97 4.92 0.42
N VAL A 335 25.73 5.25 0.76
CA VAL A 335 25.33 6.64 0.96
C VAL A 335 26.33 7.27 1.92
N VAL A 336 26.98 8.35 1.50
CA VAL A 336 27.94 9.06 2.35
C VAL A 336 27.16 9.70 3.49
N VAL A 337 27.09 8.98 4.59
CA VAL A 337 26.52 9.45 5.84
C VAL A 337 27.40 10.58 6.32
N ARG A 338 26.91 11.82 6.32
CA ARG A 338 27.53 12.88 7.09
C ARG A 338 27.27 12.57 8.56
N THR A 339 28.21 11.85 9.18
CA THR A 339 28.21 11.63 10.63
C THR A 339 28.05 12.98 11.32
N ARG A 340 26.97 13.18 12.04
CA ARG A 340 26.75 14.33 12.87
C ARG A 340 27.79 14.29 13.98
N THR A 341 28.81 15.12 13.91
CA THR A 341 29.73 15.33 15.03
C THR A 341 28.89 15.90 16.16
N LYS A 342 28.70 15.11 17.22
CA LYS A 342 28.11 15.60 18.49
C LYS A 342 28.93 16.83 18.92
N ARG A 343 28.28 18.00 19.05
CA ARG A 343 28.83 19.16 19.75
C ARG A 343 28.53 19.04 21.23
#